data_8645ccf8052e52ac56c52165ce477b70
#
_entry.id   8645ccf8052e52ac56c52165ce477b70
#
_cell.length_a   1.000
_cell.length_b   1.000
_cell.length_c   1.000
_cell.angle_alpha   90.00
_cell.angle_beta   90.00
_cell.angle_gamma   90.00
#
_symmetry.space_group_name_H-M   'P 1'
#
loop_
_entity.id
_entity.type
_entity.pdbx_description
1 polymer ?
#
loop_
_entity_poly.entity_id
_entity_poly.type
_entity_poly.pdbx_seq_one_letter_code
_entity_poly.pdbx_strand_id
1 'polypeptide(L)'
;MRKIFVLTILLSLIVTSCQNDKTYKNKLQVHYEHLDPQEIIIKDYAKALFSLDTANFADEIRKIQNEFPVFLEGDLNDIGAVNYLKGFATDTFCIRINNMVEKKFSNNNKLAKDIKSVYQIFNYYYPNITLPDVTYLYVSGIDPNIPSVMIMPNGILISADKYLENENSIYDYIGMPRYLSQRCRPSYITRDLAKAIYSTYIDNKQYQKDVLTDMINAGKELYFIEALNPSLPDSIIMGYSSKQMTWAEEYEGDVWAAIVGNNMLYAKNAEIFRSLFGDAPFTQAFSNDSPARLGEYIGLQIIRSYMTNNDVSLQEMLNNNDIHQIFQTSQYKPRKS
;
A
#
# COMPACT_ATOMS: atom_id res chain seq x y z
N MET A 1 -20.53 -44.90 33.63
CA MET A 1 -20.32 -44.79 32.18
C MET A 1 -21.04 -43.61 31.52
N ARG A 2 -22.21 -43.15 31.99
CA ARG A 2 -22.99 -42.04 31.35
C ARG A 2 -22.40 -40.64 31.57
N LYS A 3 -21.57 -40.41 32.64
CA LYS A 3 -20.94 -39.11 32.97
C LYS A 3 -19.62 -38.85 32.19
N ILE A 4 -18.95 -39.87 31.70
CA ILE A 4 -17.71 -39.76 30.93
C ILE A 4 -18.04 -39.40 29.46
N PHE A 5 -19.17 -39.83 28.94
CA PHE A 5 -19.61 -39.53 27.55
C PHE A 5 -20.01 -38.05 27.35
N VAL A 6 -20.54 -37.39 28.39
CA VAL A 6 -20.92 -35.98 28.34
C VAL A 6 -19.69 -35.06 28.40
N LEU A 7 -18.63 -35.46 29.10
CA LEU A 7 -17.40 -34.70 29.21
C LEU A 7 -16.60 -34.75 27.89
N THR A 8 -16.68 -35.85 27.14
CA THR A 8 -15.96 -35.98 25.84
C THR A 8 -16.64 -35.17 24.72
N ILE A 9 -17.95 -34.96 24.80
CA ILE A 9 -18.68 -34.12 23.83
C ILE A 9 -18.47 -32.63 24.10
N LEU A 10 -18.27 -32.22 25.34
CA LEU A 10 -17.99 -30.83 25.69
C LEU A 10 -16.55 -30.40 25.31
N LEU A 11 -15.60 -31.33 25.26
CA LEU A 11 -14.21 -31.06 24.90
C LEU A 11 -13.98 -30.94 23.38
N SER A 12 -14.91 -31.47 22.56
CA SER A 12 -14.82 -31.41 21.10
C SER A 12 -15.33 -30.08 20.48
N LEU A 13 -15.94 -29.20 21.29
CA LEU A 13 -16.49 -27.91 20.82
C LEU A 13 -15.53 -26.72 20.97
N ILE A 14 -14.35 -26.92 21.56
CA ILE A 14 -13.40 -25.80 21.81
C ILE A 14 -12.34 -25.67 20.70
N VAL A 15 -12.26 -26.60 19.74
CA VAL A 15 -11.16 -26.63 18.75
C VAL A 15 -11.47 -25.92 17.44
N THR A 16 -12.67 -25.36 17.24
CA THR A 16 -13.06 -24.79 15.94
C THR A 16 -12.79 -23.29 15.77
N SER A 17 -12.22 -22.61 16.76
CA SER A 17 -11.99 -21.15 16.70
C SER A 17 -10.65 -20.73 16.07
N CYS A 18 -9.67 -21.63 15.91
CA CYS A 18 -8.34 -21.27 15.36
C CYS A 18 -8.09 -21.67 13.90
N GLN A 19 -9.07 -22.27 13.21
CA GLN A 19 -8.84 -22.80 11.85
C GLN A 19 -9.05 -21.77 10.73
N ASN A 20 -9.76 -20.66 10.97
CA ASN A 20 -10.09 -19.69 9.91
C ASN A 20 -8.92 -18.82 9.49
N ASP A 21 -7.99 -18.48 10.39
CA ASP A 21 -6.82 -17.63 10.03
C ASP A 21 -5.81 -18.33 9.11
N LYS A 22 -5.78 -19.67 9.10
CA LYS A 22 -4.82 -20.42 8.29
C LYS A 22 -5.25 -20.58 6.82
N THR A 23 -6.53 -20.58 6.53
CA THR A 23 -7.04 -21.00 5.21
C THR A 23 -6.83 -19.93 4.14
N TYR A 24 -7.09 -18.64 4.40
CA TYR A 24 -6.85 -17.58 3.41
C TYR A 24 -5.35 -17.33 3.21
N LYS A 25 -4.53 -17.39 4.28
CA LYS A 25 -3.07 -17.24 4.16
C LYS A 25 -2.44 -18.33 3.31
N ASN A 26 -2.96 -19.57 3.37
CA ASN A 26 -2.50 -20.63 2.49
C ASN A 26 -2.82 -20.35 1.02
N LYS A 27 -3.96 -19.70 0.73
CA LYS A 27 -4.30 -19.28 -0.65
C LYS A 27 -3.36 -18.18 -1.21
N LEU A 28 -2.72 -17.40 -0.33
CA LEU A 28 -1.74 -16.39 -0.69
C LEU A 28 -0.30 -16.93 -0.84
N GLN A 29 -0.04 -18.16 -0.37
CA GLN A 29 1.25 -18.81 -0.54
C GLN A 29 1.36 -19.40 -1.93
N VAL A 30 1.89 -18.63 -2.87
CA VAL A 30 2.13 -19.07 -4.24
C VAL A 30 3.59 -19.50 -4.40
N HIS A 31 3.82 -20.55 -5.18
CA HIS A 31 5.16 -21.00 -5.56
C HIS A 31 5.58 -20.25 -6.82
N TYR A 32 6.25 -19.13 -6.64
CA TYR A 32 6.68 -18.22 -7.72
C TYR A 32 8.19 -18.27 -8.00
N GLU A 33 8.96 -18.98 -7.19
CA GLU A 33 10.42 -19.02 -7.27
C GLU A 33 10.92 -19.65 -8.59
N HIS A 34 10.09 -20.48 -9.24
CA HIS A 34 10.38 -21.10 -10.52
C HIS A 34 10.05 -20.20 -11.73
N LEU A 35 9.35 -19.08 -11.51
CA LEU A 35 9.08 -18.14 -12.59
C LEU A 35 10.36 -17.37 -12.92
N ASP A 36 10.65 -17.27 -14.23
CA ASP A 36 11.77 -16.45 -14.69
C ASP A 36 11.55 -15.01 -14.20
N PRO A 37 12.48 -14.50 -13.37
CA PRO A 37 12.32 -13.17 -12.85
C PRO A 37 12.63 -12.16 -13.95
N GLN A 38 11.72 -11.21 -14.15
CA GLN A 38 12.03 -10.03 -14.92
C GLN A 38 13.24 -9.31 -14.27
N GLU A 39 14.20 -8.90 -15.08
CA GLU A 39 15.33 -8.09 -14.58
C GLU A 39 14.81 -6.73 -14.11
N ILE A 40 15.22 -6.31 -12.92
CA ILE A 40 14.85 -5.01 -12.36
C ILE A 40 16.06 -4.10 -12.40
N ILE A 41 15.99 -3.06 -13.22
CA ILE A 41 17.03 -2.05 -13.37
C ILE A 41 16.66 -0.85 -12.50
N ILE A 42 17.46 -0.58 -11.46
CA ILE A 42 17.28 0.63 -10.63
C ILE A 42 18.21 1.72 -11.13
N LYS A 43 17.63 2.85 -11.54
CA LYS A 43 18.33 4.08 -11.94
C LYS A 43 18.08 5.17 -10.91
N ASP A 44 19.14 5.82 -10.50
CA ASP A 44 19.09 6.89 -9.50
C ASP A 44 19.13 8.26 -10.19
N TYR A 45 17.94 8.76 -10.54
CA TYR A 45 17.80 10.10 -11.13
C TYR A 45 18.13 11.20 -10.13
N ALA A 46 17.82 11.00 -8.84
CA ALA A 46 18.18 11.98 -7.82
C ALA A 46 19.70 12.21 -7.81
N LYS A 47 20.49 11.15 -7.68
CA LYS A 47 21.95 11.24 -7.73
C LYS A 47 22.44 11.87 -9.04
N ALA A 48 21.90 11.46 -10.19
CA ALA A 48 22.30 12.02 -11.48
C ALA A 48 22.03 13.53 -11.54
N LEU A 49 20.84 14.00 -11.19
CA LEU A 49 20.43 15.40 -11.25
C LEU A 49 21.26 16.28 -10.31
N PHE A 50 21.42 15.90 -9.04
CA PHE A 50 22.10 16.70 -8.03
C PHE A 50 23.62 16.67 -8.14
N SER A 51 24.20 15.80 -8.99
CA SER A 51 25.66 15.78 -9.28
C SER A 51 26.06 16.62 -10.48
N LEU A 52 25.12 17.22 -11.22
CA LEU A 52 25.44 18.03 -12.40
C LEU A 52 26.20 19.31 -12.04
N ASP A 53 27.14 19.69 -12.91
CA ASP A 53 27.82 21.01 -12.78
C ASP A 53 26.82 22.14 -13.01
N THR A 54 26.53 22.88 -11.98
CA THR A 54 25.59 24.01 -12.02
C THR A 54 26.06 25.18 -12.85
N ALA A 55 27.38 25.31 -13.14
CA ALA A 55 27.90 26.34 -14.03
C ALA A 55 27.54 26.04 -15.49
N ASN A 56 27.50 24.75 -15.87
CA ASN A 56 27.21 24.29 -17.24
C ASN A 56 25.92 23.47 -17.30
N PHE A 57 24.98 23.73 -16.40
CA PHE A 57 23.80 22.87 -16.14
C PHE A 57 23.03 22.54 -17.42
N ALA A 58 22.85 23.49 -18.33
CA ALA A 58 22.09 23.25 -19.58
C ALA A 58 22.74 22.19 -20.49
N ASP A 59 24.06 22.12 -20.52
CA ASP A 59 24.76 21.09 -21.31
C ASP A 59 24.82 19.76 -20.55
N GLU A 60 24.98 19.79 -19.24
CA GLU A 60 25.03 18.60 -18.40
C GLU A 60 23.69 17.87 -18.35
N ILE A 61 22.57 18.58 -18.21
CA ILE A 61 21.24 17.95 -18.17
C ILE A 61 20.90 17.24 -19.50
N ARG A 62 21.33 17.77 -20.64
CA ARG A 62 21.14 17.12 -21.96
C ARG A 62 21.92 15.80 -22.07
N LYS A 63 23.06 15.66 -21.42
CA LYS A 63 23.86 14.42 -21.45
C LYS A 63 23.13 13.25 -20.79
N ILE A 64 22.33 13.51 -19.77
CA ILE A 64 21.57 12.48 -19.06
C ILE A 64 20.15 12.28 -19.59
N GLN A 65 19.70 13.05 -20.58
CA GLN A 65 18.34 12.99 -21.11
C GLN A 65 17.94 11.59 -21.57
N ASN A 66 18.78 10.92 -22.33
CA ASN A 66 18.51 9.58 -22.84
C ASN A 66 18.50 8.49 -21.74
N GLU A 67 19.16 8.74 -20.63
CA GLU A 67 19.18 7.81 -19.50
C GLU A 67 17.93 7.94 -18.64
N PHE A 68 17.36 9.15 -18.57
CA PHE A 68 16.22 9.48 -17.72
C PHE A 68 15.05 10.10 -18.53
N PRO A 69 14.58 9.44 -19.60
CA PRO A 69 13.58 10.02 -20.49
C PRO A 69 12.27 10.40 -19.78
N VAL A 70 11.86 9.63 -18.78
CA VAL A 70 10.60 9.87 -18.04
C VAL A 70 10.57 11.21 -17.29
N PHE A 71 11.74 11.78 -16.96
CA PHE A 71 11.90 13.09 -16.31
C PHE A 71 12.27 14.21 -17.29
N LEU A 72 12.91 13.86 -18.41
CA LEU A 72 13.55 14.79 -19.32
C LEU A 72 12.99 14.70 -20.76
N GLU A 73 11.74 14.29 -20.89
CA GLU A 73 11.03 14.16 -22.17
C GLU A 73 10.75 15.52 -22.86
N GLY A 74 10.77 16.61 -22.08
CA GLY A 74 10.54 17.97 -22.58
C GLY A 74 11.68 18.52 -23.42
N ASP A 75 11.40 19.67 -24.08
CA ASP A 75 12.43 20.41 -24.86
C ASP A 75 13.46 21.06 -23.90
N LEU A 76 14.63 20.46 -23.81
CA LEU A 76 15.77 21.01 -23.04
C LEU A 76 16.48 22.19 -23.74
N ASN A 77 15.95 22.72 -24.87
CA ASN A 77 16.33 24.00 -25.41
C ASN A 77 15.45 25.14 -24.84
N ASP A 78 14.33 24.79 -24.21
CA ASP A 78 13.55 25.76 -23.45
C ASP A 78 14.32 26.19 -22.18
N ILE A 79 14.77 27.45 -22.19
CA ILE A 79 15.50 28.06 -21.09
C ILE A 79 14.68 28.05 -19.79
N GLY A 80 13.34 28.17 -19.87
CA GLY A 80 12.45 28.14 -18.72
C GLY A 80 12.45 26.75 -18.04
N ALA A 81 12.31 25.69 -18.84
CA ALA A 81 12.36 24.32 -18.36
C ALA A 81 13.72 23.98 -17.72
N VAL A 82 14.81 24.35 -18.37
CA VAL A 82 16.17 24.13 -17.84
C VAL A 82 16.41 24.91 -16.54
N ASN A 83 15.97 26.17 -16.47
CA ASN A 83 16.09 26.99 -15.26
C ASN A 83 15.25 26.43 -14.09
N TYR A 84 14.07 25.88 -14.37
CA TYR A 84 13.26 25.20 -13.36
C TYR A 84 13.99 23.99 -12.76
N LEU A 85 14.55 23.13 -13.61
CA LEU A 85 15.33 21.96 -13.16
C LEU A 85 16.59 22.37 -12.40
N LYS A 86 17.30 23.42 -12.89
CA LYS A 86 18.45 23.98 -12.19
C LYS A 86 18.06 24.54 -10.83
N GLY A 87 16.94 25.30 -10.76
CA GLY A 87 16.43 25.83 -9.49
C GLY A 87 16.16 24.72 -8.46
N PHE A 88 15.53 23.62 -8.90
CA PHE A 88 15.31 22.46 -8.05
C PHE A 88 16.63 21.78 -7.61
N ALA A 89 17.56 21.59 -8.53
CA ALA A 89 18.87 20.95 -8.25
C ALA A 89 19.78 21.80 -7.35
N THR A 90 19.55 23.12 -7.29
CA THR A 90 20.35 24.06 -6.46
C THR A 90 19.61 24.51 -5.20
N ASP A 91 18.36 24.08 -5.00
CA ASP A 91 17.60 24.39 -3.79
C ASP A 91 18.23 23.71 -2.57
N THR A 92 18.48 24.48 -1.52
CA THR A 92 19.18 23.99 -0.33
C THR A 92 18.42 22.91 0.44
N PHE A 93 17.09 22.96 0.42
CA PHE A 93 16.26 21.93 1.04
C PHE A 93 16.29 20.64 0.21
N CYS A 94 16.17 20.74 -1.13
CA CYS A 94 16.25 19.59 -2.03
C CYS A 94 17.64 18.92 -1.98
N ILE A 95 18.73 19.71 -1.93
CA ILE A 95 20.10 19.18 -1.73
C ILE A 95 20.21 18.42 -0.40
N ARG A 96 19.68 18.99 0.69
CA ARG A 96 19.69 18.32 2.00
C ARG A 96 18.95 16.99 1.95
N ILE A 97 17.78 16.96 1.31
CA ILE A 97 17.00 15.73 1.15
C ILE A 97 17.77 14.72 0.30
N ASN A 98 18.33 15.15 -0.83
CA ASN A 98 19.10 14.27 -1.71
C ASN A 98 20.26 13.59 -0.95
N ASN A 99 21.01 14.32 -0.15
CA ASN A 99 22.09 13.75 0.68
C ASN A 99 21.57 12.66 1.64
N MET A 100 20.34 12.82 2.17
CA MET A 100 19.71 11.79 3.00
C MET A 100 19.29 10.58 2.17
N VAL A 101 18.74 10.80 0.97
CA VAL A 101 18.36 9.73 0.02
C VAL A 101 19.61 8.94 -0.40
N GLU A 102 20.68 9.58 -0.82
CA GLU A 102 21.93 8.91 -1.21
C GLU A 102 22.47 8.02 -0.08
N LYS A 103 22.48 8.54 1.16
CA LYS A 103 22.89 7.75 2.32
C LYS A 103 21.98 6.54 2.55
N LYS A 104 20.65 6.73 2.49
CA LYS A 104 19.66 5.69 2.77
C LYS A 104 19.62 4.61 1.71
N PHE A 105 19.77 5.00 0.44
CA PHE A 105 19.68 4.13 -0.72
C PHE A 105 21.04 3.88 -1.40
N SER A 106 22.15 4.02 -0.65
CA SER A 106 23.51 3.78 -1.15
C SER A 106 23.72 2.34 -1.65
N ASN A 107 22.93 1.39 -1.15
CA ASN A 107 22.90 0.00 -1.62
C ASN A 107 21.44 -0.40 -1.94
N ASN A 108 21.14 -0.53 -3.22
CA ASN A 108 19.81 -0.84 -3.73
C ASN A 108 19.55 -2.34 -3.94
N ASN A 109 20.49 -3.24 -3.60
CA ASN A 109 20.35 -4.68 -3.83
C ASN A 109 19.13 -5.27 -3.12
N LYS A 110 18.86 -4.84 -1.87
CA LYS A 110 17.69 -5.27 -1.15
C LYS A 110 16.40 -4.76 -1.82
N LEU A 111 16.37 -3.49 -2.21
CA LEU A 111 15.22 -2.89 -2.88
C LEU A 111 14.93 -3.62 -4.21
N ALA A 112 15.96 -3.87 -5.02
CA ALA A 112 15.81 -4.62 -6.28
C ALA A 112 15.23 -6.02 -6.04
N LYS A 113 15.72 -6.72 -5.01
CA LYS A 113 15.19 -8.04 -4.63
C LYS A 113 13.73 -7.98 -4.18
N ASP A 114 13.38 -7.00 -3.37
CA ASP A 114 12.03 -6.84 -2.85
C ASP A 114 11.04 -6.50 -3.99
N ILE A 115 11.40 -5.60 -4.91
CA ILE A 115 10.62 -5.28 -6.12
C ILE A 115 10.47 -6.53 -7.01
N LYS A 116 11.56 -7.26 -7.25
CA LYS A 116 11.56 -8.49 -8.04
C LYS A 116 10.56 -9.51 -7.49
N SER A 117 10.50 -9.69 -6.17
CA SER A 117 9.53 -10.61 -5.56
C SER A 117 8.09 -10.18 -5.83
N VAL A 118 7.78 -8.88 -5.73
CA VAL A 118 6.45 -8.34 -6.09
C VAL A 118 6.12 -8.62 -7.55
N TYR A 119 7.07 -8.45 -8.47
CA TYR A 119 6.89 -8.71 -9.89
C TYR A 119 6.64 -10.19 -10.19
N GLN A 120 7.41 -11.09 -9.58
CA GLN A 120 7.23 -12.54 -9.77
C GLN A 120 5.85 -12.98 -9.31
N ILE A 121 5.39 -12.49 -8.13
CA ILE A 121 4.06 -12.81 -7.63
C ILE A 121 2.98 -12.17 -8.51
N PHE A 122 3.17 -10.93 -8.95
CA PHE A 122 2.23 -10.28 -9.87
C PHE A 122 2.12 -11.06 -11.20
N ASN A 123 3.25 -11.46 -11.79
CA ASN A 123 3.28 -12.24 -13.02
C ASN A 123 2.64 -13.64 -12.86
N TYR A 124 2.71 -14.24 -11.67
CA TYR A 124 1.96 -15.46 -11.35
C TYR A 124 0.46 -15.26 -11.51
N TYR A 125 -0.07 -14.15 -10.97
CA TYR A 125 -1.51 -13.85 -11.06
C TYR A 125 -1.92 -13.26 -12.42
N TYR A 126 -1.06 -12.47 -13.05
CA TYR A 126 -1.36 -11.70 -14.27
C TYR A 126 -0.26 -11.87 -15.33
N PRO A 127 -0.08 -13.09 -15.88
CA PRO A 127 1.03 -13.38 -16.80
C PRO A 127 0.96 -12.61 -18.12
N ASN A 128 -0.19 -12.03 -18.46
CA ASN A 128 -0.40 -11.27 -19.69
C ASN A 128 -0.16 -9.75 -19.52
N ILE A 129 0.18 -9.30 -18.30
CA ILE A 129 0.47 -7.89 -18.02
C ILE A 129 1.97 -7.77 -17.71
N THR A 130 2.69 -7.02 -18.54
CA THR A 130 4.12 -6.75 -18.34
C THR A 130 4.27 -5.42 -17.58
N LEU A 131 4.96 -5.46 -16.45
CA LEU A 131 5.35 -4.26 -15.72
C LEU A 131 6.63 -3.66 -16.34
N PRO A 132 6.87 -2.35 -16.20
CA PRO A 132 8.13 -1.73 -16.65
C PRO A 132 9.33 -2.32 -15.90
N ASP A 133 10.44 -2.59 -16.60
CA ASP A 133 11.67 -3.15 -16.05
C ASP A 133 12.57 -2.12 -15.34
N VAL A 134 12.42 -0.84 -15.69
CA VAL A 134 13.21 0.25 -15.08
C VAL A 134 12.46 0.86 -13.92
N THR A 135 13.14 0.94 -12.78
CA THR A 135 12.68 1.67 -11.58
C THR A 135 13.60 2.87 -11.36
N TYR A 136 13.01 4.06 -11.27
CA TYR A 136 13.72 5.30 -11.01
C TYR A 136 13.55 5.73 -9.56
N LEU A 137 14.67 5.98 -8.88
CA LEU A 137 14.67 6.69 -7.61
C LEU A 137 14.84 8.18 -7.88
N TYR A 138 13.98 9.00 -7.28
CA TYR A 138 14.04 10.45 -7.43
C TYR A 138 13.67 11.17 -6.14
N VAL A 139 13.99 12.45 -6.07
CA VAL A 139 13.58 13.38 -5.01
C VAL A 139 12.41 14.21 -5.51
N SER A 140 11.29 14.21 -4.76
CA SER A 140 10.09 15.01 -5.07
C SER A 140 10.04 16.34 -4.31
N GLY A 141 10.97 16.59 -3.38
CA GLY A 141 10.88 17.67 -2.39
C GLY A 141 9.88 17.36 -1.28
N ILE A 142 9.52 16.08 -1.09
CA ILE A 142 8.48 15.59 -0.17
C ILE A 142 7.12 16.24 -0.48
N ASP A 143 6.83 16.51 -1.75
CA ASP A 143 5.54 17.11 -2.16
C ASP A 143 4.38 16.14 -1.86
N PRO A 144 3.40 16.55 -1.02
CA PRO A 144 2.27 15.70 -0.66
C PRO A 144 1.34 15.38 -1.85
N ASN A 145 1.37 16.17 -2.92
CA ASN A 145 0.53 15.97 -4.10
C ASN A 145 1.11 14.91 -5.06
N ILE A 146 2.38 14.57 -4.90
CA ILE A 146 3.03 13.55 -5.72
C ILE A 146 2.88 12.19 -5.02
N PRO A 147 2.35 11.14 -5.67
CA PRO A 147 2.31 9.79 -5.09
C PRO A 147 3.72 9.28 -4.75
N SER A 148 3.84 8.45 -3.71
CA SER A 148 5.14 7.89 -3.31
C SER A 148 5.70 6.92 -4.36
N VAL A 149 4.82 6.19 -5.04
CA VAL A 149 5.15 5.32 -6.18
C VAL A 149 4.18 5.59 -7.31
N MET A 150 4.69 5.74 -8.52
CA MET A 150 3.91 5.91 -9.75
C MET A 150 4.38 4.92 -10.82
N ILE A 151 3.45 4.41 -11.61
CA ILE A 151 3.76 3.58 -12.77
C ILE A 151 3.51 4.40 -14.04
N MET A 152 4.56 4.53 -14.83
CA MET A 152 4.54 5.20 -16.14
C MET A 152 4.82 4.15 -17.23
N PRO A 153 4.47 4.41 -18.49
CA PRO A 153 4.73 3.45 -19.58
C PRO A 153 6.21 3.01 -19.67
N ASN A 154 7.13 3.90 -19.34
CA ASN A 154 8.58 3.70 -19.49
C ASN A 154 9.30 3.48 -18.16
N GLY A 155 8.60 3.24 -17.05
CA GLY A 155 9.27 3.00 -15.77
C GLY A 155 8.38 3.18 -14.56
N ILE A 156 8.89 2.70 -13.43
CA ILE A 156 8.30 2.94 -12.12
C ILE A 156 9.09 4.04 -11.42
N LEU A 157 8.41 5.03 -10.89
CA LEU A 157 8.99 6.16 -10.20
C LEU A 157 8.77 6.00 -8.70
N ILE A 158 9.84 5.98 -7.92
CA ILE A 158 9.82 5.93 -6.47
C ILE A 158 10.36 7.24 -5.92
N SER A 159 9.51 8.00 -5.24
CA SER A 159 9.86 9.22 -4.52
C SER A 159 10.66 8.83 -3.26
N ALA A 160 11.97 8.68 -3.41
CA ALA A 160 12.86 8.10 -2.39
C ALA A 160 12.90 8.93 -1.10
N ASP A 161 12.69 10.23 -1.22
CA ASP A 161 12.59 11.19 -0.11
C ASP A 161 11.35 10.97 0.78
N LYS A 162 10.37 10.18 0.34
CA LYS A 162 9.23 9.76 1.16
C LYS A 162 9.47 8.48 1.98
N TYR A 163 10.71 7.95 1.97
CA TYR A 163 11.06 6.70 2.66
C TYR A 163 12.34 6.80 3.50
N LEU A 164 12.61 8.00 4.06
CA LEU A 164 13.86 8.27 4.78
C LEU A 164 13.88 7.77 6.23
N GLU A 165 12.77 7.26 6.75
CA GLU A 165 12.51 6.99 8.16
C GLU A 165 12.47 8.26 9.05
N ASN A 166 11.71 8.18 10.12
CA ASN A 166 11.42 9.35 10.96
C ASN A 166 12.59 9.72 11.92
N GLU A 167 13.72 9.05 11.85
CA GLU A 167 14.85 9.27 12.75
C GLU A 167 15.54 10.64 12.56
N ASN A 168 15.23 11.32 11.45
CA ASN A 168 15.96 12.54 11.06
C ASN A 168 15.11 13.82 11.04
N SER A 169 13.99 13.88 11.73
CA SER A 169 13.22 15.12 11.87
C SER A 169 12.89 15.91 10.59
N ILE A 170 13.20 15.37 9.38
CA ILE A 170 12.90 16.10 8.14
C ILE A 170 11.40 16.28 7.93
N TYR A 171 10.63 15.24 8.25
CA TYR A 171 9.18 15.28 8.15
C TYR A 171 8.55 16.18 9.21
N ASP A 172 9.12 16.24 10.43
CA ASP A 172 8.71 17.20 11.47
C ASP A 172 9.06 18.63 11.06
N TYR A 173 10.22 18.84 10.41
CA TYR A 173 10.65 20.15 9.90
C TYR A 173 9.66 20.75 8.89
N ILE A 174 9.09 19.92 8.02
CA ILE A 174 8.07 20.36 7.05
C ILE A 174 6.64 20.32 7.61
N GLY A 175 6.47 20.04 8.91
CA GLY A 175 5.15 19.99 9.56
C GLY A 175 4.30 18.79 9.17
N MET A 176 4.91 17.68 8.68
CA MET A 176 4.15 16.49 8.34
C MET A 176 3.57 15.83 9.60
N PRO A 177 2.25 15.57 9.66
CA PRO A 177 1.66 14.87 10.79
C PRO A 177 2.28 13.50 11.05
N ARG A 178 2.46 13.14 12.31
CA ARG A 178 3.11 11.86 12.69
C ARG A 178 2.42 10.63 12.15
N TYR A 179 1.10 10.63 12.02
CA TYR A 179 0.36 9.50 11.47
C TYR A 179 0.64 9.29 9.97
N LEU A 180 1.15 10.31 9.27
CA LEU A 180 1.65 10.18 7.89
C LEU A 180 3.13 9.79 7.89
N SER A 181 3.98 10.49 8.65
CA SER A 181 5.42 10.27 8.64
C SER A 181 5.83 8.88 9.17
N GLN A 182 5.02 8.24 10.00
CA GLN A 182 5.27 6.86 10.44
C GLN A 182 5.28 5.83 9.28
N ARG A 183 4.68 6.17 8.13
CA ARG A 183 4.68 5.35 6.91
C ARG A 183 5.85 5.66 5.99
N CYS A 184 6.61 6.73 6.25
CA CYS A 184 7.75 7.16 5.44
C CYS A 184 8.99 6.29 5.70
N ARG A 185 8.90 4.97 5.47
CA ARG A 185 9.94 3.98 5.73
C ARG A 185 10.15 3.08 4.52
N PRO A 186 11.37 2.62 4.24
CA PRO A 186 11.63 1.69 3.12
C PRO A 186 10.77 0.43 3.14
N SER A 187 10.34 -0.05 4.31
CA SER A 187 9.45 -1.21 4.44
C SER A 187 8.06 -1.01 3.81
N TYR A 188 7.69 0.23 3.49
CA TYR A 188 6.43 0.53 2.79
C TYR A 188 6.55 0.53 1.27
N ILE A 189 7.76 0.52 0.69
CA ILE A 189 7.97 0.66 -0.76
C ILE A 189 7.22 -0.45 -1.53
N THR A 190 7.34 -1.71 -1.13
CA THR A 190 6.67 -2.82 -1.84
C THR A 190 5.16 -2.81 -1.65
N ARG A 191 4.68 -2.35 -0.50
CA ARG A 191 3.25 -2.10 -0.25
C ARG A 191 2.72 -1.02 -1.19
N ASP A 192 3.42 0.11 -1.30
CA ASP A 192 3.01 1.23 -2.15
C ASP A 192 3.17 0.91 -3.64
N LEU A 193 4.15 0.07 -4.00
CA LEU A 193 4.28 -0.49 -5.34
C LEU A 193 3.07 -1.37 -5.69
N ALA A 194 2.67 -2.29 -4.80
CA ALA A 194 1.48 -3.11 -5.01
C ALA A 194 0.21 -2.26 -5.14
N LYS A 195 0.10 -1.18 -4.35
CA LYS A 195 -0.99 -0.21 -4.47
C LYS A 195 -0.98 0.50 -5.82
N ALA A 196 0.19 0.93 -6.30
CA ALA A 196 0.33 1.56 -7.61
C ALA A 196 -0.02 0.57 -8.75
N ILE A 197 0.40 -0.70 -8.65
CA ILE A 197 0.01 -1.75 -9.59
C ILE A 197 -1.50 -1.93 -9.59
N TYR A 198 -2.13 -2.01 -8.42
CA TYR A 198 -3.57 -2.12 -8.29
C TYR A 198 -4.28 -0.96 -9.01
N SER A 199 -3.91 0.26 -8.69
CA SER A 199 -4.54 1.46 -9.25
C SER A 199 -4.37 1.58 -10.77
N THR A 200 -3.24 1.07 -11.32
CA THR A 200 -2.93 1.23 -12.74
C THR A 200 -3.54 0.13 -13.60
N TYR A 201 -3.58 -1.12 -13.12
CA TYR A 201 -3.92 -2.27 -13.95
C TYR A 201 -5.16 -3.04 -13.52
N ILE A 202 -5.59 -2.91 -12.26
CA ILE A 202 -6.61 -3.77 -11.67
C ILE A 202 -7.88 -2.99 -11.31
N ASP A 203 -7.75 -1.73 -10.88
CA ASP A 203 -8.86 -0.96 -10.34
C ASP A 203 -9.98 -0.75 -11.37
N ASN A 204 -11.12 -1.40 -11.12
CA ASN A 204 -12.36 -1.24 -11.87
C ASN A 204 -13.52 -0.79 -10.97
N LYS A 205 -13.19 -0.12 -9.85
CA LYS A 205 -14.13 0.22 -8.77
C LYS A 205 -15.32 1.05 -9.26
N GLN A 206 -16.49 0.68 -8.76
CA GLN A 206 -17.64 1.57 -8.73
C GLN A 206 -17.61 2.34 -7.41
N TYR A 207 -17.20 3.61 -7.47
CA TYR A 207 -17.10 4.45 -6.28
C TYR A 207 -18.46 4.93 -5.76
N GLN A 208 -18.53 5.14 -4.44
CA GLN A 208 -19.53 5.94 -3.73
C GLN A 208 -21.00 5.53 -3.91
N LYS A 209 -21.30 4.24 -3.74
CA LYS A 209 -22.72 3.86 -3.58
C LYS A 209 -23.15 3.97 -2.11
N ASP A 210 -22.40 3.35 -1.20
CA ASP A 210 -22.62 3.30 0.24
C ASP A 210 -21.37 2.81 0.96
N VAL A 211 -21.40 2.85 2.29
CA VAL A 211 -20.28 2.44 3.17
C VAL A 211 -19.86 0.99 2.91
N LEU A 212 -20.79 0.07 2.71
CA LEU A 212 -20.46 -1.34 2.43
C LEU A 212 -19.67 -1.47 1.12
N THR A 213 -20.07 -0.71 0.09
CA THR A 213 -19.37 -0.68 -1.19
C THR A 213 -17.93 -0.24 -1.04
N ASP A 214 -17.69 0.85 -0.29
CA ASP A 214 -16.35 1.36 -0.07
C ASP A 214 -15.52 0.45 0.85
N MET A 215 -16.12 -0.18 1.85
CA MET A 215 -15.46 -1.21 2.67
C MET A 215 -14.94 -2.36 1.80
N ILE A 216 -15.79 -2.92 0.95
CA ILE A 216 -15.43 -4.05 0.10
C ILE A 216 -14.39 -3.65 -0.93
N ASN A 217 -14.51 -2.47 -1.55
CA ASN A 217 -13.53 -1.97 -2.50
C ASN A 217 -12.15 -1.75 -1.85
N ALA A 218 -12.11 -1.12 -0.67
CA ALA A 218 -10.87 -0.97 0.09
C ALA A 218 -10.30 -2.32 0.53
N GLY A 219 -11.18 -3.24 0.96
CA GLY A 219 -10.79 -4.60 1.31
C GLY A 219 -10.15 -5.36 0.15
N LYS A 220 -10.67 -5.21 -1.08
CA LYS A 220 -10.10 -5.80 -2.29
C LYS A 220 -8.70 -5.26 -2.58
N GLU A 221 -8.52 -3.94 -2.49
CA GLU A 221 -7.22 -3.30 -2.67
C GLU A 221 -6.20 -3.80 -1.65
N LEU A 222 -6.57 -3.80 -0.35
CA LEU A 222 -5.69 -4.27 0.72
C LEU A 222 -5.36 -5.76 0.61
N TYR A 223 -6.33 -6.59 0.21
CA TYR A 223 -6.09 -8.01 -0.01
C TYR A 223 -5.18 -8.26 -1.23
N PHE A 224 -5.30 -7.46 -2.29
CA PHE A 224 -4.36 -7.50 -3.41
C PHE A 224 -2.94 -7.11 -2.97
N ILE A 225 -2.79 -6.05 -2.15
CA ILE A 225 -1.51 -5.67 -1.57
C ILE A 225 -0.92 -6.82 -0.75
N GLU A 226 -1.73 -7.49 0.07
CA GLU A 226 -1.34 -8.67 0.85
C GLU A 226 -0.92 -9.82 -0.06
N ALA A 227 -1.66 -10.08 -1.15
CA ALA A 227 -1.36 -11.14 -2.11
C ALA A 227 0.00 -10.95 -2.79
N LEU A 228 0.38 -9.71 -3.11
CA LEU A 228 1.69 -9.40 -3.69
C LEU A 228 2.81 -9.30 -2.64
N ASN A 229 2.48 -9.25 -1.37
CA ASN A 229 3.42 -9.09 -0.26
C ASN A 229 3.09 -10.04 0.91
N PRO A 230 3.05 -11.36 0.70
CA PRO A 230 2.53 -12.31 1.70
C PRO A 230 3.34 -12.35 3.00
N SER A 231 4.55 -11.81 3.01
CA SER A 231 5.42 -11.71 4.19
C SER A 231 5.27 -10.40 4.96
N LEU A 232 4.56 -9.40 4.43
CA LEU A 232 4.36 -8.14 5.15
C LEU A 232 3.41 -8.34 6.34
N PRO A 233 3.70 -7.72 7.49
CA PRO A 233 2.77 -7.70 8.61
C PRO A 233 1.53 -6.85 8.30
N ASP A 234 0.39 -7.22 8.87
CA ASP A 234 -0.89 -6.53 8.71
C ASP A 234 -0.78 -5.03 9.05
N SER A 235 0.07 -4.66 10.01
CA SER A 235 0.33 -3.26 10.35
C SER A 235 0.91 -2.45 9.19
N ILE A 236 1.80 -3.03 8.36
CA ILE A 236 2.33 -2.38 7.17
C ILE A 236 1.24 -2.32 6.07
N ILE A 237 0.49 -3.41 5.86
CA ILE A 237 -0.60 -3.45 4.87
C ILE A 237 -1.62 -2.35 5.16
N MET A 238 -2.07 -2.23 6.41
CA MET A 238 -3.00 -1.20 6.87
C MET A 238 -2.38 0.21 6.98
N GLY A 239 -1.04 0.31 7.09
CA GLY A 239 -0.36 1.57 7.43
C GLY A 239 -0.59 1.99 8.88
N TYR A 240 -0.73 1.04 9.78
CA TYR A 240 -0.91 1.22 11.21
C TYR A 240 0.41 1.04 11.97
N SER A 241 0.52 1.69 13.13
CA SER A 241 1.51 1.30 14.13
C SER A 241 1.10 -0.03 14.78
N SER A 242 2.03 -0.71 15.46
CA SER A 242 1.70 -1.94 16.21
C SER A 242 0.59 -1.72 17.23
N LYS A 243 0.59 -0.57 17.95
CA LYS A 243 -0.47 -0.23 18.91
C LYS A 243 -1.83 -0.08 18.22
N GLN A 244 -1.87 0.60 17.06
CA GLN A 244 -3.09 0.77 16.29
C GLN A 244 -3.61 -0.57 15.73
N MET A 245 -2.72 -1.45 15.31
CA MET A 245 -3.10 -2.78 14.83
C MET A 245 -3.70 -3.63 15.95
N THR A 246 -3.05 -3.67 17.11
CA THR A 246 -3.58 -4.36 18.30
C THR A 246 -4.95 -3.83 18.70
N TRP A 247 -5.13 -2.52 18.71
CA TRP A 247 -6.43 -1.90 18.99
C TRP A 247 -7.51 -2.36 18.00
N ALA A 248 -7.22 -2.32 16.70
CA ALA A 248 -8.16 -2.73 15.65
C ALA A 248 -8.57 -4.20 15.78
N GLU A 249 -7.63 -5.07 16.15
CA GLU A 249 -7.89 -6.51 16.37
C GLU A 249 -8.71 -6.77 17.64
N GLU A 250 -8.44 -6.03 18.72
CA GLU A 250 -9.13 -6.18 20.00
C GLU A 250 -10.57 -5.67 19.94
N TYR A 251 -10.81 -4.55 19.25
CA TYR A 251 -12.12 -3.90 19.18
C TYR A 251 -12.86 -4.16 17.86
N GLU A 252 -12.45 -5.13 17.05
CA GLU A 252 -13.09 -5.48 15.77
C GLU A 252 -14.59 -5.72 15.93
N GLY A 253 -14.98 -6.48 16.97
CA GLY A 253 -16.38 -6.78 17.28
C GLY A 253 -17.19 -5.55 17.63
N ASP A 254 -16.65 -4.65 18.43
CA ASP A 254 -17.33 -3.43 18.87
C ASP A 254 -17.48 -2.42 17.72
N VAL A 255 -16.43 -2.30 16.88
CA VAL A 255 -16.47 -1.48 15.66
C VAL A 255 -17.57 -1.98 14.72
N TRP A 256 -17.63 -3.27 14.48
CA TRP A 256 -18.67 -3.87 13.64
C TRP A 256 -20.07 -3.68 14.22
N ALA A 257 -20.24 -3.93 15.52
CA ALA A 257 -21.51 -3.73 16.21
C ALA A 257 -22.01 -2.28 16.12
N ALA A 258 -21.08 -1.31 16.25
CA ALA A 258 -21.43 0.10 16.11
C ALA A 258 -21.80 0.48 14.66
N ILE A 259 -21.11 -0.04 13.65
CA ILE A 259 -21.43 0.20 12.23
C ILE A 259 -22.83 -0.33 11.91
N VAL A 260 -23.15 -1.54 12.34
CA VAL A 260 -24.45 -2.16 12.09
C VAL A 260 -25.55 -1.52 12.96
N GLY A 261 -25.30 -1.34 14.26
CA GLY A 261 -26.25 -0.80 15.21
C GLY A 261 -26.68 0.65 14.93
N ASN A 262 -25.79 1.46 14.37
CA ASN A 262 -26.10 2.82 13.95
C ASN A 262 -26.55 2.94 12.48
N ASN A 263 -26.87 1.82 11.81
CA ASN A 263 -27.30 1.76 10.41
C ASN A 263 -26.33 2.44 9.42
N MET A 264 -25.01 2.41 9.73
CA MET A 264 -24.00 3.07 8.89
C MET A 264 -23.70 2.28 7.60
N LEU A 265 -23.95 0.97 7.58
CA LEU A 265 -23.53 0.07 6.50
C LEU A 265 -24.00 0.51 5.09
N TYR A 266 -25.22 1.03 5.02
CA TYR A 266 -25.81 1.50 3.75
C TYR A 266 -25.92 3.03 3.69
N ALA A 267 -25.21 3.73 4.59
CA ALA A 267 -25.19 5.19 4.60
C ALA A 267 -24.47 5.74 3.36
N LYS A 268 -24.92 6.94 2.91
CA LYS A 268 -24.40 7.65 1.73
C LYS A 268 -23.93 9.07 2.06
N ASN A 269 -23.95 9.47 3.31
CA ASN A 269 -23.58 10.83 3.73
C ASN A 269 -22.06 10.96 3.91
N ALA A 270 -21.50 12.09 3.47
CA ALA A 270 -20.07 12.36 3.48
C ALA A 270 -19.44 12.36 4.89
N GLU A 271 -20.23 12.61 5.94
CA GLU A 271 -19.73 12.62 7.31
C GLU A 271 -19.35 11.22 7.78
N ILE A 272 -20.23 10.22 7.54
CA ILE A 272 -19.94 8.82 7.86
C ILE A 272 -18.75 8.31 7.03
N PHE A 273 -18.69 8.66 5.74
CA PHE A 273 -17.52 8.29 4.91
C PHE A 273 -16.23 8.87 5.48
N ARG A 274 -16.20 10.15 5.81
CA ARG A 274 -15.00 10.75 6.41
C ARG A 274 -14.63 10.12 7.73
N SER A 275 -15.61 9.75 8.55
CA SER A 275 -15.35 9.13 9.85
C SER A 275 -14.76 7.71 9.73
N LEU A 276 -15.18 6.93 8.72
CA LEU A 276 -14.75 5.53 8.55
C LEU A 276 -13.53 5.33 7.64
N PHE A 277 -13.32 6.24 6.67
CA PHE A 277 -12.25 6.11 5.65
C PHE A 277 -11.25 7.27 5.66
N GLY A 278 -11.51 8.33 6.42
CA GLY A 278 -10.62 9.48 6.50
C GLY A 278 -9.24 9.11 7.06
N ASP A 279 -8.18 9.64 6.43
CA ASP A 279 -6.80 9.49 6.90
C ASP A 279 -6.50 10.55 7.95
N ALA A 280 -7.07 10.38 9.13
CA ALA A 280 -6.90 11.23 10.30
C ALA A 280 -6.11 10.47 11.39
N PRO A 281 -5.65 11.13 12.46
CA PRO A 281 -4.94 10.44 13.53
C PRO A 281 -5.78 9.34 14.21
N PHE A 282 -7.11 9.45 14.19
CA PHE A 282 -8.04 8.47 14.77
C PHE A 282 -9.42 8.55 14.11
N THR A 283 -10.24 7.50 14.28
CA THR A 283 -11.63 7.47 13.83
C THR A 283 -12.53 8.08 14.91
N GLN A 284 -12.95 9.34 14.74
CA GLN A 284 -13.73 10.10 15.73
C GLN A 284 -15.01 9.41 16.21
N ALA A 285 -15.63 8.56 15.35
CA ALA A 285 -16.87 7.86 15.69
C ALA A 285 -16.70 6.83 16.83
N PHE A 286 -15.46 6.43 17.17
CA PHE A 286 -15.19 5.40 18.17
C PHE A 286 -14.44 5.94 19.38
N SER A 287 -13.17 6.32 19.25
CA SER A 287 -12.39 6.90 20.33
C SER A 287 -11.13 7.60 19.81
N ASN A 288 -10.50 8.41 20.66
CA ASN A 288 -9.21 9.05 20.37
C ASN A 288 -8.05 8.04 20.28
N ASP A 289 -8.22 6.82 20.81
CA ASP A 289 -7.22 5.74 20.75
C ASP A 289 -7.43 4.85 19.55
N SER A 290 -8.57 4.94 18.86
CA SER A 290 -8.85 4.13 17.67
C SER A 290 -7.93 4.52 16.50
N PRO A 291 -7.52 3.58 15.64
CA PRO A 291 -6.84 3.96 14.41
C PRO A 291 -7.80 4.66 13.44
N ALA A 292 -7.24 5.39 12.47
CA ALA A 292 -7.99 5.90 11.33
C ALA A 292 -8.42 4.76 10.38
N ARG A 293 -9.32 5.06 9.45
CA ARG A 293 -9.68 4.16 8.34
C ARG A 293 -10.19 2.79 8.77
N LEU A 294 -10.95 2.73 9.88
CA LEU A 294 -11.53 1.46 10.37
C LEU A 294 -12.48 0.81 9.36
N GLY A 295 -13.12 1.60 8.47
CA GLY A 295 -13.90 1.04 7.36
C GLY A 295 -13.06 0.20 6.41
N GLU A 296 -11.82 0.61 6.10
CA GLU A 296 -10.88 -0.17 5.30
C GLU A 296 -10.46 -1.46 6.02
N TYR A 297 -10.18 -1.38 7.33
CA TYR A 297 -9.84 -2.54 8.14
C TYR A 297 -10.95 -3.61 8.14
N ILE A 298 -12.19 -3.20 8.43
CA ILE A 298 -13.35 -4.12 8.38
C ILE A 298 -13.55 -4.66 6.96
N GLY A 299 -13.38 -3.83 5.93
CA GLY A 299 -13.43 -4.26 4.54
C GLY A 299 -12.42 -5.38 4.22
N LEU A 300 -11.19 -5.26 4.70
CA LEU A 300 -10.16 -6.30 4.57
C LEU A 300 -10.60 -7.60 5.28
N GLN A 301 -11.16 -7.51 6.50
CA GLN A 301 -11.63 -8.71 7.21
C GLN A 301 -12.80 -9.40 6.48
N ILE A 302 -13.72 -8.62 5.88
CA ILE A 302 -14.81 -9.17 5.05
C ILE A 302 -14.23 -9.91 3.84
N ILE A 303 -13.26 -9.34 3.12
CA ILE A 303 -12.64 -9.99 1.95
C ILE A 303 -11.84 -11.23 2.35
N ARG A 304 -11.08 -11.19 3.45
CA ARG A 304 -10.37 -12.37 3.99
C ARG A 304 -11.36 -13.50 4.32
N SER A 305 -12.50 -13.15 4.92
CA SER A 305 -13.57 -14.10 5.21
C SER A 305 -14.20 -14.65 3.91
N TYR A 306 -14.45 -13.78 2.92
CA TYR A 306 -14.94 -14.19 1.60
C TYR A 306 -13.99 -15.19 0.93
N MET A 307 -12.71 -14.90 0.89
CA MET A 307 -11.68 -15.77 0.31
C MET A 307 -11.53 -17.09 1.08
N THR A 308 -11.79 -17.09 2.39
CA THR A 308 -11.77 -18.30 3.21
C THR A 308 -12.96 -19.21 2.92
N ASN A 309 -14.16 -18.64 2.78
CA ASN A 309 -15.41 -19.38 2.71
C ASN A 309 -15.85 -19.71 1.27
N ASN A 310 -15.17 -19.20 0.25
CA ASN A 310 -15.50 -19.44 -1.15
C ASN A 310 -14.27 -19.96 -1.90
N ASP A 311 -14.50 -20.89 -2.83
CA ASP A 311 -13.43 -21.42 -3.69
C ASP A 311 -13.33 -20.54 -4.95
N VAL A 312 -12.72 -19.37 -4.77
CA VAL A 312 -12.51 -18.37 -5.83
C VAL A 312 -11.05 -17.96 -5.89
N SER A 313 -10.58 -17.62 -7.07
CA SER A 313 -9.24 -17.04 -7.31
C SER A 313 -9.18 -15.57 -6.92
N LEU A 314 -7.96 -15.02 -6.82
CA LEU A 314 -7.74 -13.59 -6.62
C LEU A 314 -8.42 -12.75 -7.71
N GLN A 315 -8.27 -13.17 -8.98
CA GLN A 315 -8.83 -12.46 -10.13
C GLN A 315 -10.37 -12.49 -10.12
N GLU A 316 -10.98 -13.63 -9.81
CA GLU A 316 -12.44 -13.73 -9.70
C GLU A 316 -12.98 -12.83 -8.59
N MET A 317 -12.34 -12.81 -7.43
CA MET A 317 -12.72 -11.92 -6.32
C MET A 317 -12.60 -10.45 -6.71
N LEU A 318 -11.50 -10.04 -7.35
CA LEU A 318 -11.28 -8.66 -7.77
C LEU A 318 -12.27 -8.21 -8.85
N ASN A 319 -12.62 -9.09 -9.79
CA ASN A 319 -13.57 -8.81 -10.87
C ASN A 319 -15.04 -8.92 -10.46
N ASN A 320 -15.34 -9.47 -9.29
CA ASN A 320 -16.71 -9.58 -8.81
C ASN A 320 -17.24 -8.21 -8.35
N ASN A 321 -18.20 -7.65 -9.08
CA ASN A 321 -18.81 -6.35 -8.77
C ASN A 321 -20.13 -6.47 -7.97
N ASP A 322 -20.56 -7.68 -7.62
CA ASP A 322 -21.73 -7.89 -6.74
C ASP A 322 -21.32 -7.78 -5.27
N ILE A 323 -21.33 -6.56 -4.78
CA ILE A 323 -20.95 -6.22 -3.40
C ILE A 323 -21.82 -6.97 -2.36
N HIS A 324 -23.13 -7.09 -2.64
CA HIS A 324 -24.04 -7.78 -1.73
C HIS A 324 -23.77 -9.28 -1.70
N GLN A 325 -23.52 -9.90 -2.84
CA GLN A 325 -23.14 -11.30 -2.94
C GLN A 325 -21.82 -11.56 -2.21
N ILE A 326 -20.78 -10.74 -2.42
CA ILE A 326 -19.51 -10.85 -1.70
C ILE A 326 -19.75 -10.79 -0.18
N PHE A 327 -20.53 -9.80 0.28
CA PHE A 327 -20.80 -9.65 1.71
C PHE A 327 -21.56 -10.84 2.29
N GLN A 328 -22.63 -11.27 1.64
CA GLN A 328 -23.44 -12.40 2.11
C GLN A 328 -22.66 -13.72 2.14
N THR A 329 -21.91 -14.02 1.07
CA THR A 329 -21.17 -15.29 0.98
C THR A 329 -19.86 -15.25 1.73
N SER A 330 -19.37 -14.05 2.15
CA SER A 330 -18.23 -13.94 3.06
C SER A 330 -18.49 -14.63 4.40
N GLN A 331 -19.75 -14.67 4.84
CA GLN A 331 -20.13 -15.15 6.18
C GLN A 331 -19.29 -14.49 7.29
N TYR A 332 -18.91 -13.24 7.07
CA TYR A 332 -18.03 -12.50 7.98
C TYR A 332 -18.63 -12.44 9.38
N LYS A 333 -17.82 -12.82 10.34
CA LYS A 333 -18.09 -12.71 11.78
C LYS A 333 -16.88 -12.06 12.42
N PRO A 334 -17.03 -10.88 13.05
CA PRO A 334 -15.91 -10.22 13.71
C PRO A 334 -15.37 -11.07 14.85
N ARG A 335 -14.12 -10.85 15.20
CA ARG A 335 -13.54 -11.44 16.40
C ARG A 335 -14.36 -11.00 17.61
N LYS A 336 -14.57 -11.91 18.54
CA LYS A 336 -15.21 -11.56 19.82
C LYS A 336 -14.16 -10.85 20.69
N SER A 337 -14.54 -9.68 21.20
CA SER A 337 -13.80 -8.98 22.25
C SER A 337 -13.64 -9.84 23.50
#